data_c40016d65bed6d3d6cfc20035059b4f5
#
_entry.id   c40016d65bed6d3d6cfc20035059b4f5
#
_cell.length_a   1.000
_cell.length_b   1.000
_cell.length_c   1.000
_cell.angle_alpha   90.00
_cell.angle_beta   90.00
_cell.angle_gamma   90.00
#
_symmetry.space_group_name_H-M   'P 1'
#
loop_
_entity.id
_entity.type
_entity.pdbx_description
1 polymer ?
#
loop_
_entity_poly.entity_id
_entity_poly.type
_entity_poly.pdbx_seq_one_letter_code
_entity_poly.pdbx_strand_id
1 'polypeptide(L)'
;MKTNDEIIKTLNDLRKREGISISELARRVDMAKSSVSRYFNGTREFPLNYVDKFASALHTTPESLIGVSPVDPFKVKKLHVHSYPYIPAEISAGILCNVDPLTSDDVETIQLPDSVMGRYAGDSSILMMHVNGESMNQTIPDGSLIAVKQYSDIQDLKDGDIVVFADDGDYAVKYFYNDRQKQIVTFIPDSTDKRFSPIMYTYEDLEEENINIIGKVVVYTVVL
;
A
#
# COMPACT_ATOMS: atom_id res chain seq x y z
N MET A 1 28.86 -9.40 -6.45
CA MET A 1 29.47 -10.69 -6.87
C MET A 1 30.97 -10.58 -6.59
N LYS A 2 31.53 -11.58 -5.91
CA LYS A 2 32.97 -11.60 -5.59
C LYS A 2 33.82 -11.80 -6.83
N THR A 3 35.02 -11.25 -6.82
CA THR A 3 36.07 -11.55 -7.83
C THR A 3 36.59 -12.97 -7.64
N ASN A 4 37.29 -13.52 -8.65
CA ASN A 4 37.90 -14.83 -8.55
C ASN A 4 38.81 -14.98 -7.31
N ASP A 5 39.64 -13.97 -7.03
CA ASP A 5 40.53 -13.99 -5.88
C ASP A 5 39.81 -13.97 -4.54
N GLU A 6 38.70 -13.23 -4.44
CA GLU A 6 37.86 -13.22 -3.27
C GLU A 6 37.12 -14.56 -3.07
N ILE A 7 36.71 -15.24 -4.15
CA ILE A 7 36.13 -16.60 -4.10
C ILE A 7 37.18 -17.57 -3.59
N ILE A 8 38.39 -17.55 -4.16
CA ILE A 8 39.49 -18.43 -3.73
C ILE A 8 39.91 -18.18 -2.28
N LYS A 9 39.94 -16.92 -1.85
CA LYS A 9 40.20 -16.58 -0.44
C LYS A 9 39.12 -17.16 0.46
N THR A 10 37.84 -16.98 0.09
CA THR A 10 36.69 -17.53 0.84
C THR A 10 36.79 -19.07 0.96
N LEU A 11 37.05 -19.74 -0.15
CA LEU A 11 37.24 -21.20 -0.17
C LEU A 11 38.40 -21.66 0.74
N ASN A 12 39.52 -20.94 0.74
CA ASN A 12 40.67 -21.23 1.60
C ASN A 12 40.33 -21.07 3.08
N ASP A 13 39.64 -19.97 3.44
CA ASP A 13 39.26 -19.71 4.82
C ASP A 13 38.27 -20.77 5.34
N LEU A 14 37.26 -21.12 4.54
CA LEU A 14 36.33 -22.18 4.87
C LEU A 14 37.02 -23.54 5.04
N ARG A 15 37.89 -23.92 4.07
CA ARG A 15 38.64 -25.17 4.13
C ARG A 15 39.52 -25.26 5.39
N LYS A 16 40.20 -24.17 5.74
CA LYS A 16 41.06 -24.11 6.97
C LYS A 16 40.18 -24.23 8.22
N ARG A 17 39.03 -23.59 8.26
CA ARG A 17 38.10 -23.67 9.39
C ARG A 17 37.59 -25.09 9.60
N GLU A 18 37.30 -25.80 8.51
CA GLU A 18 36.88 -27.23 8.54
C GLU A 18 38.05 -28.19 8.78
N GLY A 19 39.31 -27.73 8.80
CA GLY A 19 40.48 -28.56 9.03
C GLY A 19 40.81 -29.51 7.91
N ILE A 20 40.29 -29.35 6.68
CA ILE A 20 40.47 -30.27 5.57
C ILE A 20 41.62 -29.85 4.64
N SER A 21 42.34 -30.85 4.12
CA SER A 21 43.41 -30.65 3.17
C SER A 21 42.89 -30.39 1.74
N ILE A 22 43.74 -29.82 0.85
CA ILE A 22 43.40 -29.68 -0.58
C ILE A 22 43.09 -31.03 -1.20
N SER A 23 43.81 -32.08 -0.78
CA SER A 23 43.57 -33.45 -1.26
C SER A 23 42.20 -33.98 -0.85
N GLU A 24 41.80 -33.73 0.38
CA GLU A 24 40.50 -34.14 0.89
C GLU A 24 39.36 -33.33 0.22
N LEU A 25 39.56 -32.02 0.05
CA LEU A 25 38.59 -31.19 -0.68
C LEU A 25 38.42 -31.68 -2.12
N ALA A 26 39.53 -31.99 -2.81
CA ALA A 26 39.50 -32.53 -4.17
C ALA A 26 38.69 -33.81 -4.26
N ARG A 27 38.85 -34.74 -3.28
CA ARG A 27 38.07 -35.97 -3.18
C ARG A 27 36.56 -35.69 -3.00
N ARG A 28 36.22 -34.76 -2.12
CA ARG A 28 34.80 -34.41 -1.84
C ARG A 28 34.10 -33.76 -3.04
N VAL A 29 34.82 -32.97 -3.85
CA VAL A 29 34.25 -32.34 -5.04
C VAL A 29 34.39 -33.16 -6.31
N ASP A 30 34.94 -34.40 -6.20
CA ASP A 30 35.19 -35.33 -7.31
C ASP A 30 36.05 -34.71 -8.42
N MET A 31 37.21 -34.14 -8.01
CA MET A 31 38.17 -33.51 -8.91
C MET A 31 39.60 -33.99 -8.64
N ALA A 32 40.44 -33.93 -9.68
CA ALA A 32 41.85 -34.19 -9.50
C ALA A 32 42.47 -33.13 -8.56
N LYS A 33 43.31 -33.58 -7.61
CA LYS A 33 44.03 -32.68 -6.69
C LYS A 33 44.78 -31.56 -7.42
N SER A 34 45.41 -31.86 -8.56
CA SER A 34 46.15 -30.91 -9.40
C SER A 34 45.24 -29.79 -9.93
N SER A 35 43.99 -30.10 -10.26
CA SER A 35 43.01 -29.09 -10.72
C SER A 35 42.62 -28.16 -9.58
N VAL A 36 42.25 -28.73 -8.43
CA VAL A 36 41.90 -27.92 -7.24
C VAL A 36 43.08 -27.06 -6.80
N SER A 37 44.33 -27.60 -6.78
CA SER A 37 45.53 -26.85 -6.44
C SER A 37 45.77 -25.65 -7.36
N ARG A 38 45.48 -25.81 -8.67
CA ARG A 38 45.64 -24.68 -9.64
C ARG A 38 44.67 -23.53 -9.36
N TYR A 39 43.48 -23.81 -8.90
CA TYR A 39 42.53 -22.76 -8.46
C TYR A 39 43.08 -22.03 -7.25
N PHE A 40 43.51 -22.76 -6.22
CA PHE A 40 44.03 -22.15 -4.98
C PHE A 40 45.38 -21.40 -5.17
N ASN A 41 46.15 -21.71 -6.19
CA ASN A 41 47.39 -21.01 -6.53
C ASN A 41 47.22 -19.89 -7.57
N GLY A 42 45.94 -19.62 -7.99
CA GLY A 42 45.66 -18.57 -8.96
C GLY A 42 46.10 -18.83 -10.39
N THR A 43 46.63 -20.05 -10.69
CA THR A 43 47.07 -20.43 -12.05
C THR A 43 45.93 -20.81 -12.98
N ARG A 44 44.73 -20.91 -12.46
CA ARG A 44 43.50 -21.14 -13.20
C ARG A 44 42.31 -20.52 -12.45
N GLU A 45 41.39 -19.90 -13.17
CA GLU A 45 40.18 -19.36 -12.60
C GLU A 45 39.27 -20.45 -12.02
N PHE A 46 38.59 -20.11 -10.94
CA PHE A 46 37.61 -21.00 -10.31
C PHE A 46 36.39 -21.18 -11.21
N PRO A 47 36.04 -22.41 -11.57
CA PRO A 47 34.95 -22.68 -12.48
C PRO A 47 33.59 -22.56 -11.74
N LEU A 48 32.77 -21.58 -12.09
CA LEU A 48 31.49 -21.30 -11.45
C LEU A 48 30.49 -22.48 -11.54
N ASN A 49 30.61 -23.34 -12.54
CA ASN A 49 29.78 -24.54 -12.67
C ASN A 49 30.07 -25.63 -11.62
N TYR A 50 31.13 -25.48 -10.82
CA TYR A 50 31.44 -26.37 -9.68
C TYR A 50 31.13 -25.74 -8.33
N VAL A 51 30.56 -24.52 -8.30
CA VAL A 51 30.30 -23.80 -7.06
C VAL A 51 29.44 -24.60 -6.09
N ASP A 52 28.42 -25.30 -6.58
CA ASP A 52 27.54 -26.15 -5.76
C ASP A 52 28.27 -27.27 -5.06
N LYS A 53 29.18 -27.94 -5.79
CA LYS A 53 30.00 -29.05 -5.23
C LYS A 53 30.93 -28.50 -4.14
N PHE A 54 31.57 -27.37 -4.36
CA PHE A 54 32.45 -26.77 -3.36
C PHE A 54 31.66 -26.24 -2.15
N ALA A 55 30.50 -25.66 -2.38
CA ALA A 55 29.61 -25.21 -1.32
C ALA A 55 29.19 -26.36 -0.41
N SER A 56 28.70 -27.43 -1.01
CA SER A 56 28.31 -28.65 -0.29
C SER A 56 29.48 -29.28 0.48
N ALA A 57 30.67 -29.39 -0.15
CA ALA A 57 31.86 -29.96 0.47
C ALA A 57 32.39 -29.16 1.67
N LEU A 58 32.09 -27.86 1.72
CA LEU A 58 32.52 -26.89 2.75
C LEU A 58 31.36 -26.41 3.65
N HIS A 59 30.24 -27.11 3.62
CA HIS A 59 29.05 -26.82 4.46
C HIS A 59 28.61 -25.34 4.40
N THR A 60 28.58 -24.79 3.19
CA THR A 60 28.15 -23.40 2.92
C THR A 60 27.18 -23.38 1.72
N THR A 61 26.69 -22.19 1.35
CA THR A 61 25.81 -22.04 0.18
C THR A 61 26.59 -21.48 -1.03
N PRO A 62 26.16 -21.81 -2.25
CA PRO A 62 26.73 -21.27 -3.49
C PRO A 62 26.75 -19.72 -3.48
N GLU A 63 25.67 -19.10 -3.02
CA GLU A 63 25.51 -17.65 -2.94
C GLU A 63 26.57 -17.03 -2.00
N SER A 64 26.83 -17.67 -0.87
CA SER A 64 27.86 -17.24 0.09
C SER A 64 29.26 -17.30 -0.51
N LEU A 65 29.55 -18.32 -1.33
CA LEU A 65 30.84 -18.46 -2.00
C LEU A 65 31.06 -17.35 -3.03
N ILE A 66 30.08 -17.11 -3.90
CA ILE A 66 30.21 -16.14 -5.00
C ILE A 66 29.86 -14.71 -4.57
N GLY A 67 29.43 -14.50 -3.29
CA GLY A 67 29.09 -13.17 -2.76
C GLY A 67 27.86 -12.56 -3.43
N VAL A 68 26.94 -13.41 -3.85
CA VAL A 68 25.58 -13.00 -4.17
C VAL A 68 24.82 -13.18 -2.87
N SER A 69 24.45 -12.09 -2.21
CA SER A 69 23.44 -12.18 -1.16
C SER A 69 22.23 -12.83 -1.80
N PRO A 70 21.62 -13.87 -1.19
CA PRO A 70 20.32 -14.29 -1.63
C PRO A 70 19.50 -13.00 -1.66
N VAL A 71 19.03 -12.62 -2.84
CA VAL A 71 17.96 -11.65 -2.92
C VAL A 71 16.83 -12.38 -2.23
N ASP A 72 16.64 -12.08 -0.95
CA ASP A 72 15.47 -12.54 -0.24
C ASP A 72 14.28 -11.97 -1.04
N PRO A 73 13.60 -12.79 -1.86
CA PRO A 73 12.46 -12.31 -2.63
C PRO A 73 11.35 -11.85 -1.69
N PHE A 74 11.52 -12.09 -0.39
CA PHE A 74 10.64 -11.73 0.72
C PHE A 74 11.32 -10.76 1.72
N LYS A 75 12.36 -10.03 1.35
CA LYS A 75 12.67 -8.80 2.07
C LYS A 75 11.56 -7.79 1.80
N VAL A 76 10.36 -8.19 2.22
CA VAL A 76 9.17 -7.35 2.29
C VAL A 76 9.57 -6.20 3.20
N LYS A 77 9.76 -5.04 2.62
CA LYS A 77 9.81 -3.81 3.37
C LYS A 77 8.53 -3.82 4.20
N LYS A 78 8.65 -3.81 5.52
CA LYS A 78 7.50 -3.87 6.41
C LYS A 78 6.55 -2.76 5.97
N LEU A 79 5.42 -3.11 5.38
CA LEU A 79 4.43 -2.14 4.95
C LEU A 79 3.91 -1.49 6.24
N HIS A 80 4.03 -0.20 6.32
CA HIS A 80 3.33 0.56 7.35
C HIS A 80 1.85 0.53 6.98
N VAL A 81 1.01 0.16 7.94
CA VAL A 81 -0.44 0.12 7.81
C VAL A 81 -1.05 0.95 8.92
N HIS A 82 -2.12 1.66 8.62
CA HIS A 82 -2.93 2.37 9.62
C HIS A 82 -4.35 1.85 9.60
N SER A 83 -5.02 1.90 10.75
CA SER A 83 -6.43 1.57 10.89
C SER A 83 -7.25 2.85 10.75
N TYR A 84 -8.31 2.77 9.96
CA TYR A 84 -9.24 3.89 9.73
C TYR A 84 -10.65 3.44 10.11
N PRO A 85 -11.46 4.30 10.76
CA PRO A 85 -12.87 4.00 11.00
C PRO A 85 -13.58 3.68 9.69
N TYR A 86 -14.38 2.62 9.70
CA TYR A 86 -15.18 2.20 8.55
C TYR A 86 -16.67 2.33 8.88
N ILE A 87 -17.40 2.96 7.98
CA ILE A 87 -18.82 3.18 8.10
C ILE A 87 -19.51 2.32 7.05
N PRO A 88 -20.22 1.24 7.47
CA PRO A 88 -21.05 0.45 6.57
C PRO A 88 -22.16 1.30 5.96
N ALA A 89 -22.50 1.05 4.69
CA ALA A 89 -23.52 1.79 3.95
C ALA A 89 -24.94 1.70 4.57
N GLU A 90 -25.14 0.78 5.51
CA GLU A 90 -26.43 0.54 6.20
C GLU A 90 -26.65 1.48 7.40
N ILE A 91 -25.64 2.27 7.78
CA ILE A 91 -25.76 3.18 8.93
C ILE A 91 -26.27 4.53 8.43
N SER A 92 -27.43 4.95 8.95
CA SER A 92 -28.03 6.24 8.63
C SER A 92 -27.17 7.43 9.12
N ALA A 93 -27.14 8.51 8.34
CA ALA A 93 -26.33 9.71 8.60
C ALA A 93 -26.55 10.34 9.99
N GLY A 94 -27.71 10.16 10.60
CA GLY A 94 -28.01 10.68 11.93
C GLY A 94 -27.12 10.15 13.05
N ILE A 95 -26.50 8.98 12.88
CA ILE A 95 -25.57 8.41 13.87
C ILE A 95 -24.20 9.09 13.81
N LEU A 96 -23.74 9.48 12.61
CA LEU A 96 -22.44 10.15 12.45
C LEU A 96 -22.40 11.58 12.97
N CYS A 97 -23.56 12.26 12.98
CA CYS A 97 -23.65 13.64 13.49
C CYS A 97 -23.61 13.69 15.03
N ASN A 98 -23.93 12.58 15.71
CA ASN A 98 -24.10 12.53 17.16
C ASN A 98 -23.08 11.64 17.89
N VAL A 99 -22.29 10.84 17.18
CA VAL A 99 -21.26 9.98 17.75
C VAL A 99 -19.94 10.38 17.14
N ASP A 100 -19.00 10.81 18.00
CA ASP A 100 -17.61 10.92 17.60
C ASP A 100 -17.13 9.50 17.24
N PRO A 101 -16.93 9.18 15.93
CA PRO A 101 -16.58 7.83 15.51
C PRO A 101 -15.23 7.36 16.06
N LEU A 102 -14.49 8.28 16.71
CA LEU A 102 -13.20 8.00 17.33
C LEU A 102 -13.32 7.51 18.78
N THR A 103 -14.50 7.56 19.40
CA THR A 103 -14.68 7.27 20.84
C THR A 103 -15.57 6.07 21.15
N SER A 104 -16.19 5.41 20.15
CA SER A 104 -16.99 4.20 20.41
C SER A 104 -16.19 2.93 20.17
N ASP A 105 -16.15 2.03 21.18
CA ASP A 105 -15.47 0.73 21.12
C ASP A 105 -16.07 -0.24 20.05
N ASP A 106 -17.16 0.12 19.43
CA ASP A 106 -17.91 -0.69 18.44
C ASP A 106 -17.74 -0.26 16.98
N VAL A 107 -16.81 0.67 16.66
CA VAL A 107 -16.60 1.09 15.26
C VAL A 107 -15.73 0.09 14.53
N GLU A 108 -16.26 -0.47 13.44
CA GLU A 108 -15.47 -1.28 12.52
C GLU A 108 -14.29 -0.47 11.96
N THR A 109 -13.16 -1.13 11.73
CA THR A 109 -11.98 -0.48 11.16
C THR A 109 -11.44 -1.25 9.96
N ILE A 110 -10.92 -0.50 8.98
CA ILE A 110 -10.18 -1.05 7.84
C ILE A 110 -8.71 -0.70 7.99
N GLN A 111 -7.84 -1.69 7.77
CA GLN A 111 -6.39 -1.48 7.74
C GLN A 111 -5.91 -1.27 6.30
N LEU A 112 -5.28 -0.15 6.03
CA LEU A 112 -4.74 0.18 4.72
C LEU A 112 -3.26 0.52 4.79
N PRO A 113 -2.47 0.06 3.79
CA PRO A 113 -1.06 0.44 3.66
C PRO A 113 -0.90 1.93 3.34
N ASP A 114 0.18 2.54 3.86
CA ASP A 114 0.56 3.92 3.58
C ASP A 114 0.69 4.19 2.07
N SER A 115 1.10 3.17 1.30
CA SER A 115 1.22 3.27 -0.16
C SER A 115 -0.11 3.47 -0.88
N VAL A 116 -1.24 3.08 -0.28
CA VAL A 116 -2.59 3.32 -0.79
C VAL A 116 -3.06 4.72 -0.41
N MET A 117 -2.82 5.11 0.85
CA MET A 117 -3.29 6.37 1.40
C MET A 117 -2.40 7.57 1.03
N GLY A 118 -1.14 7.32 0.64
CA GLY A 118 -0.19 8.35 0.25
C GLY A 118 -0.03 9.41 1.33
N ARG A 119 -0.25 10.69 0.99
CA ARG A 119 -0.10 11.81 1.94
C ARG A 119 -1.13 11.83 3.08
N TYR A 120 -2.15 11.00 3.00
CA TYR A 120 -3.20 10.88 4.01
C TYR A 120 -2.99 9.67 4.94
N ALA A 121 -1.84 9.00 4.83
CA ALA A 121 -1.50 7.87 5.69
C ALA A 121 -1.44 8.31 7.16
N GLY A 122 -2.21 7.63 8.02
CA GLY A 122 -2.28 7.92 9.45
C GLY A 122 -3.04 9.21 9.85
N ASP A 123 -3.71 9.86 8.91
CA ASP A 123 -4.56 11.03 9.21
C ASP A 123 -5.83 10.55 9.93
N SER A 124 -5.98 10.96 11.19
CA SER A 124 -7.11 10.58 12.06
C SER A 124 -8.46 11.17 11.65
N SER A 125 -8.46 12.17 10.75
CA SER A 125 -9.68 12.75 10.22
C SER A 125 -10.26 11.97 9.03
N ILE A 126 -9.68 10.81 8.69
CA ILE A 126 -10.14 9.97 7.59
C ILE A 126 -11.19 8.97 8.07
N LEU A 127 -12.30 8.90 7.35
CA LEU A 127 -13.32 7.86 7.43
C LEU A 127 -13.29 7.02 6.14
N MET A 128 -13.57 5.72 6.27
CA MET A 128 -13.70 4.82 5.12
C MET A 128 -15.16 4.48 4.90
N MET A 129 -15.61 4.50 3.65
CA MET A 129 -17.00 4.19 3.26
C MET A 129 -17.02 3.46 1.92
N HIS A 130 -18.06 2.69 1.64
CA HIS A 130 -18.38 2.24 0.29
C HIS A 130 -19.38 3.18 -0.37
N VAL A 131 -19.16 3.44 -1.66
CA VAL A 131 -20.15 4.12 -2.49
C VAL A 131 -21.24 3.13 -2.83
N ASN A 132 -22.49 3.56 -2.66
CA ASN A 132 -23.68 2.80 -3.06
C ASN A 132 -24.51 3.67 -4.00
N GLY A 133 -24.53 3.32 -5.27
CA GLY A 133 -25.31 3.99 -6.30
C GLY A 133 -24.51 4.52 -7.48
N GLU A 134 -25.25 4.90 -8.52
CA GLU A 134 -24.75 5.17 -9.87
C GLU A 134 -24.56 6.67 -10.16
N SER A 135 -24.75 7.53 -9.19
CA SER A 135 -24.76 8.99 -9.41
C SER A 135 -23.40 9.60 -9.70
N MET A 136 -22.31 8.85 -9.50
CA MET A 136 -20.92 9.24 -9.76
C MET A 136 -20.17 8.21 -10.62
N ASN A 137 -20.87 7.35 -11.34
CA ASN A 137 -20.32 6.16 -11.98
C ASN A 137 -19.29 6.43 -13.09
N GLN A 138 -19.19 7.67 -13.59
CA GLN A 138 -18.14 8.04 -14.53
C GLN A 138 -16.79 8.27 -13.84
N THR A 139 -16.78 8.71 -12.58
CA THR A 139 -15.56 8.96 -11.79
C THR A 139 -15.38 7.92 -10.68
N ILE A 140 -16.42 7.63 -9.91
CA ILE A 140 -16.40 6.67 -8.79
C ILE A 140 -17.53 5.66 -9.02
N PRO A 141 -17.22 4.46 -9.51
CA PRO A 141 -18.22 3.40 -9.71
C PRO A 141 -18.87 2.93 -8.41
N ASP A 142 -20.07 2.36 -8.55
CA ASP A 142 -20.74 1.66 -7.45
C ASP A 142 -19.86 0.60 -6.80
N GLY A 143 -19.96 0.42 -5.49
CA GLY A 143 -19.12 -0.50 -4.70
C GLY A 143 -17.68 -0.03 -4.45
N SER A 144 -17.26 1.14 -4.96
CA SER A 144 -15.92 1.68 -4.71
C SER A 144 -15.72 1.98 -3.22
N LEU A 145 -14.55 1.61 -2.68
CA LEU A 145 -14.14 2.04 -1.35
C LEU A 145 -13.54 3.45 -1.44
N ILE A 146 -14.03 4.37 -0.64
CA ILE A 146 -13.59 5.76 -0.58
C ILE A 146 -13.01 6.11 0.79
N ALA A 147 -11.97 6.94 0.80
CA ALA A 147 -11.45 7.61 1.98
C ALA A 147 -11.96 9.06 2.00
N VAL A 148 -12.68 9.40 3.04
CA VAL A 148 -13.33 10.70 3.22
C VAL A 148 -12.60 11.44 4.33
N LYS A 149 -11.99 12.56 3.99
CA LYS A 149 -11.40 13.47 4.97
C LYS A 149 -12.49 14.40 5.51
N GLN A 150 -12.69 14.33 6.83
CA GLN A 150 -13.63 15.23 7.51
C GLN A 150 -13.16 16.68 7.48
N TYR A 151 -14.09 17.60 7.33
CA TYR A 151 -13.88 19.03 7.41
C TYR A 151 -14.92 19.65 8.33
N SER A 152 -14.49 20.66 9.10
CA SER A 152 -15.36 21.35 10.05
C SER A 152 -16.07 22.55 9.43
N ASP A 153 -15.58 23.06 8.28
CA ASP A 153 -16.14 24.24 7.62
C ASP A 153 -16.25 24.01 6.11
N ILE A 154 -17.41 24.33 5.56
CA ILE A 154 -17.69 24.31 4.11
C ILE A 154 -16.71 25.21 3.33
N GLN A 155 -16.13 26.22 3.97
CA GLN A 155 -15.19 27.15 3.35
C GLN A 155 -13.82 26.55 3.06
N ASP A 156 -13.49 25.43 3.69
CA ASP A 156 -12.26 24.66 3.44
C ASP A 156 -12.35 23.81 2.16
N LEU A 157 -13.56 23.64 1.64
CA LEU A 157 -13.83 22.94 0.39
C LEU A 157 -13.65 23.87 -0.82
N LYS A 158 -13.29 23.28 -1.95
CA LYS A 158 -13.08 23.98 -3.21
C LYS A 158 -14.04 23.47 -4.28
N ASP A 159 -14.36 24.35 -5.21
CA ASP A 159 -15.13 23.98 -6.38
C ASP A 159 -14.47 22.81 -7.13
N GLY A 160 -15.28 21.81 -7.44
CA GLY A 160 -14.83 20.56 -8.06
C GLY A 160 -14.33 19.51 -7.09
N ASP A 161 -14.32 19.75 -5.78
CA ASP A 161 -14.07 18.69 -4.81
C ASP A 161 -15.22 17.67 -4.84
N ILE A 162 -14.88 16.39 -4.67
CA ILE A 162 -15.89 15.35 -4.49
C ILE A 162 -16.15 15.23 -2.99
N VAL A 163 -17.40 15.41 -2.59
CA VAL A 163 -17.79 15.39 -1.19
C VAL A 163 -18.80 14.30 -0.90
N VAL A 164 -18.80 13.84 0.34
CA VAL A 164 -19.87 13.05 0.93
C VAL A 164 -20.73 14.00 1.78
N PHE A 165 -22.01 14.02 1.57
CA PHE A 165 -22.95 14.75 2.39
C PHE A 165 -24.14 13.87 2.76
N ALA A 166 -24.81 14.24 3.84
CA ALA A 166 -26.03 13.62 4.31
C ALA A 166 -27.20 14.52 3.98
N ASP A 167 -28.28 13.93 3.47
CA ASP A 167 -29.55 14.56 3.18
C ASP A 167 -30.65 13.68 3.80
N ASP A 168 -31.33 14.20 4.80
CA ASP A 168 -32.39 13.51 5.57
C ASP A 168 -32.03 12.07 6.02
N GLY A 169 -30.75 11.88 6.29
CA GLY A 169 -30.22 10.57 6.78
C GLY A 169 -29.64 9.66 5.70
N ASP A 170 -29.74 10.00 4.43
CA ASP A 170 -29.12 9.30 3.34
C ASP A 170 -27.78 9.93 2.94
N TYR A 171 -26.77 9.08 2.66
CA TYR A 171 -25.48 9.56 2.18
C TYR A 171 -25.46 9.68 0.66
N ALA A 172 -24.91 10.79 0.18
CA ALA A 172 -24.68 10.99 -1.24
C ALA A 172 -23.25 11.47 -1.52
N VAL A 173 -22.74 11.07 -2.68
CA VAL A 173 -21.42 11.50 -3.19
C VAL A 173 -21.66 12.33 -4.44
N LYS A 174 -21.12 13.55 -4.50
CA LYS A 174 -21.25 14.47 -5.62
C LYS A 174 -20.03 15.39 -5.74
N TYR A 175 -19.87 16.01 -6.90
CA TYR A 175 -19.04 17.19 -7.02
C TYR A 175 -19.66 18.36 -6.29
N PHE A 176 -18.82 19.12 -5.59
CA PHE A 176 -19.18 20.27 -4.79
C PHE A 176 -18.80 21.57 -5.50
N TYR A 177 -19.72 22.54 -5.51
CA TYR A 177 -19.50 23.91 -5.97
C TYR A 177 -20.16 24.89 -5.02
N ASN A 178 -19.47 26.00 -4.72
CA ASN A 178 -19.93 27.00 -3.76
C ASN A 178 -19.91 28.40 -4.34
N ASP A 179 -21.05 28.91 -4.75
CA ASP A 179 -21.23 30.32 -5.12
C ASP A 179 -21.44 31.16 -3.86
N ARG A 180 -20.31 31.61 -3.28
CA ARG A 180 -20.32 32.43 -2.04
C ARG A 180 -21.06 33.75 -2.17
N GLN A 181 -21.14 34.32 -3.39
CA GLN A 181 -21.85 35.62 -3.60
C GLN A 181 -23.36 35.41 -3.53
N LYS A 182 -23.85 34.30 -4.05
CA LYS A 182 -25.27 33.96 -4.00
C LYS A 182 -25.64 33.15 -2.76
N GLN A 183 -24.66 32.74 -1.98
CA GLN A 183 -24.86 31.83 -0.84
C GLN A 183 -25.57 30.53 -1.26
N ILE A 184 -25.11 29.93 -2.39
CA ILE A 184 -25.68 28.71 -2.96
C ILE A 184 -24.58 27.63 -3.07
N VAL A 185 -24.87 26.45 -2.55
CA VAL A 185 -24.08 25.24 -2.78
C VAL A 185 -24.77 24.39 -3.82
N THR A 186 -23.98 23.84 -4.74
CA THR A 186 -24.48 22.94 -5.79
C THR A 186 -23.75 21.62 -5.71
N PHE A 187 -24.47 20.52 -5.62
CA PHE A 187 -23.99 19.16 -5.69
C PHE A 187 -24.28 18.58 -7.08
N ILE A 188 -23.22 18.29 -7.84
CA ILE A 188 -23.34 17.88 -9.24
C ILE A 188 -22.99 16.39 -9.36
N PRO A 189 -23.90 15.54 -9.89
CA PRO A 189 -23.62 14.16 -10.20
C PRO A 189 -22.67 14.03 -11.41
N ASP A 190 -21.97 12.90 -11.50
CA ASP A 190 -21.15 12.53 -12.66
C ASP A 190 -21.54 11.10 -13.10
N SER A 191 -22.68 11.00 -13.78
CA SER A 191 -23.29 9.75 -14.13
C SER A 191 -23.60 9.64 -15.62
N THR A 192 -23.53 8.41 -16.14
CA THR A 192 -24.06 8.07 -17.47
C THR A 192 -25.59 8.13 -17.50
N ASP A 193 -26.24 8.02 -16.35
CA ASP A 193 -27.71 8.10 -16.22
C ASP A 193 -28.16 9.55 -16.07
N LYS A 194 -28.82 10.08 -17.07
CA LYS A 194 -29.32 11.44 -17.12
C LYS A 194 -30.48 11.76 -16.15
N ARG A 195 -30.97 10.77 -15.42
CA ARG A 195 -31.97 10.99 -14.36
C ARG A 195 -31.37 11.71 -13.15
N PHE A 196 -30.06 11.55 -12.94
CA PHE A 196 -29.37 12.30 -11.90
C PHE A 196 -29.17 13.76 -12.35
N SER A 197 -29.69 14.70 -11.57
CA SER A 197 -29.61 16.15 -11.81
C SER A 197 -28.83 16.83 -10.70
N PRO A 198 -28.23 17.99 -10.96
CA PRO A 198 -27.66 18.81 -9.90
C PRO A 198 -28.69 19.19 -8.84
N ILE A 199 -28.25 19.21 -7.59
CA ILE A 199 -29.05 19.61 -6.43
C ILE A 199 -28.46 20.92 -5.91
N MET A 200 -29.30 21.89 -5.63
CA MET A 200 -28.87 23.21 -5.15
C MET A 200 -29.54 23.52 -3.83
N TYR A 201 -28.76 23.99 -2.88
CA TYR A 201 -29.21 24.49 -1.58
C TYR A 201 -28.69 25.88 -1.34
N THR A 202 -29.50 26.76 -0.77
CA THR A 202 -29.00 28.00 -0.16
C THR A 202 -28.31 27.66 1.17
N TYR A 203 -27.53 28.57 1.70
CA TYR A 203 -26.93 28.37 3.04
C TYR A 203 -28.01 28.22 4.13
N GLU A 204 -29.15 28.89 3.97
CA GLU A 204 -30.33 28.76 4.84
C GLU A 204 -30.92 27.34 4.75
N ASP A 205 -31.09 26.78 3.52
CA ASP A 205 -31.59 25.42 3.31
C ASP A 205 -30.67 24.40 3.94
N LEU A 206 -29.35 24.59 3.89
CA LEU A 206 -28.38 23.66 4.52
C LEU A 206 -28.60 23.55 6.04
N GLU A 207 -28.96 24.64 6.68
CA GLU A 207 -29.22 24.68 8.13
C GLU A 207 -30.64 24.12 8.45
N GLU A 208 -31.64 24.52 7.69
CA GLU A 208 -33.04 24.13 7.93
C GLU A 208 -33.34 22.68 7.59
N GLU A 209 -32.81 22.17 6.46
CA GLU A 209 -33.01 20.79 5.99
C GLU A 209 -32.03 19.80 6.60
N ASN A 210 -31.16 20.26 7.52
CA ASN A 210 -30.15 19.42 8.18
C ASN A 210 -29.23 18.71 7.18
N ILE A 211 -28.86 19.41 6.09
CA ILE A 211 -27.89 18.92 5.11
C ILE A 211 -26.49 19.04 5.72
N ASN A 212 -25.84 17.92 5.92
CA ASN A 212 -24.54 17.89 6.59
C ASN A 212 -23.44 17.37 5.67
N ILE A 213 -22.43 18.18 5.41
CA ILE A 213 -21.26 17.73 4.64
C ILE A 213 -20.31 16.98 5.57
N ILE A 214 -20.17 15.68 5.35
CA ILE A 214 -19.33 14.78 6.12
C ILE A 214 -17.85 15.05 5.84
N GLY A 215 -17.50 15.23 4.56
CA GLY A 215 -16.13 15.49 4.18
C GLY A 215 -15.88 15.35 2.69
N LYS A 216 -14.60 15.47 2.34
CA LYS A 216 -14.10 15.37 0.97
C LYS A 216 -13.51 14.00 0.71
N VAL A 217 -13.84 13.41 -0.43
CA VAL A 217 -13.17 12.19 -0.93
C VAL A 217 -11.74 12.52 -1.34
N VAL A 218 -10.77 11.86 -0.73
CA VAL A 218 -9.33 12.10 -0.95
C VAL A 218 -8.61 10.92 -1.59
N VAL A 219 -9.15 9.72 -1.44
CA VAL A 219 -8.69 8.49 -2.09
C VAL A 219 -9.92 7.66 -2.44
N TYR A 220 -9.88 6.97 -3.56
CA TYR A 220 -10.86 5.93 -3.88
C TYR A 220 -10.19 4.78 -4.62
N THR A 221 -10.76 3.58 -4.47
CA THR A 221 -10.31 2.36 -5.14
C THR A 221 -11.43 1.82 -6.01
N VAL A 222 -11.08 1.36 -7.20
CA VAL A 222 -12.04 0.79 -8.15
C VAL A 222 -11.70 -0.67 -8.36
N VAL A 223 -12.71 -1.53 -8.27
CA VAL A 223 -12.63 -2.93 -8.70
C VAL A 223 -13.22 -3.00 -10.11
N LEU A 224 -12.44 -3.52 -11.07
CA LEU A 224 -12.84 -3.65 -12.47
C LEU A 224 -13.54 -4.97 -12.72
#